data_3981ab9d94770ef5270f8d83659b6886
#
_entry.id   3981ab9d94770ef5270f8d83659b6886
#
_cell.length_a   1.000
_cell.length_b   1.000
_cell.length_c   1.000
_cell.angle_alpha   90.00
_cell.angle_beta   90.00
_cell.angle_gamma   90.00
#
_symmetry.space_group_name_H-M   'P 1'
#
loop_
_entity.id
_entity.type
_entity.pdbx_description
1 polymer ?
#
loop_
_entity_poly.entity_id
_entity_poly.type
_entity_poly.pdbx_seq_one_letter_code
_entity_poly.pdbx_strand_id
1 'polypeptide(L)'
;VSEVFDAKSFLKTVTSQPGVYRMYDGDGTVIYVGKAKDLKKRLSSYFRSNLASRKTEALVANIHHIDVTVTHTETEALLLEHNYIKLYQPRYNVLLRDDKSYPYIFLSGDPHPRLAIHRGAKHAKGEYFGPFPNGYAVRETLALLQKIFPVRQCENSVYRNRSRPCLQYQIGRCLGPCVAGLVSEEEYAQQTEYVRLFLSGKDDQVLNMLVSRMEQASQSLRFEEAGRLRDQIQAVRRVTEKQFVSNQGDDLDVIGVSYDAGMACLHVLFIRQGKVLGSRSYFPKIPGGTELAEVVQTFVGQFYLQGSESRTLPGEILLDFNLPERELLAESLSELAGRKIHIQSKPRGDRARYLKLARTNAATALVTKLTQQSTIHQRLTALAEVLHLPQIKRMECFDISHTMGEQTVASCVVFDSNGPARAEYRRYNITGITPGDDYAAMNQVLRRRYGKALEPEKVPDVILIDGGKGQLAQAKEVFAELEVSWDKNHPLLLGVAKGSDRKAGLETLFLEPVGEGFSLPPDSPALHVIQHIRDDSHNHAITGHRNKRAKVKNTSALESIEGIGPKRRQQLLKYMGGLQPLMNASVEEIAKVPGISHALAEKIFYSLKH
;
A
#
# COMPACT_ATOMS: atom_id res chain seq x y z
N VAL A 1 43.11 -14.53 -0.39
CA VAL A 1 43.34 -14.32 1.06
C VAL A 1 42.51 -13.10 1.42
N SER A 2 41.37 -13.29 2.09
CA SER A 2 40.54 -12.17 2.57
C SER A 2 41.30 -11.41 3.65
N GLU A 3 41.64 -10.16 3.41
CA GLU A 3 42.23 -9.30 4.43
C GLU A 3 41.27 -9.18 5.60
N VAL A 4 41.69 -9.64 6.76
CA VAL A 4 40.93 -9.48 8.01
C VAL A 4 40.93 -7.99 8.39
N PHE A 5 39.78 -7.40 8.63
CA PHE A 5 39.65 -5.99 9.01
C PHE A 5 40.47 -5.64 10.25
N ASP A 6 41.45 -4.73 10.11
CA ASP A 6 42.26 -4.26 11.23
C ASP A 6 41.53 -3.21 12.08
N ALA A 7 40.72 -3.69 13.03
CA ALA A 7 39.96 -2.87 13.95
C ALA A 7 40.84 -1.94 14.80
N LYS A 8 42.06 -2.34 15.18
CA LYS A 8 42.94 -1.53 16.04
C LYS A 8 43.45 -0.27 15.32
N SER A 9 43.87 -0.43 14.09
CA SER A 9 44.35 0.70 13.28
C SER A 9 43.20 1.61 12.92
N PHE A 10 42.04 1.08 12.55
CA PHE A 10 40.85 1.84 12.26
C PHE A 10 40.39 2.69 13.46
N LEU A 11 40.29 2.12 14.66
CA LEU A 11 39.84 2.83 15.86
C LEU A 11 40.74 4.01 16.30
N LYS A 12 41.99 4.05 15.85
CA LYS A 12 42.90 5.20 16.08
C LYS A 12 42.50 6.41 15.25
N THR A 13 41.85 6.22 14.10
CA THR A 13 41.44 7.30 13.19
C THR A 13 40.03 7.85 13.49
N VAL A 14 39.24 7.12 14.29
CA VAL A 14 37.85 7.49 14.59
C VAL A 14 37.78 8.61 15.64
N THR A 15 36.96 9.62 15.37
CA THR A 15 36.65 10.74 16.27
C THR A 15 35.64 10.35 17.34
N SER A 16 35.62 11.11 18.46
CA SER A 16 34.59 11.02 19.52
C SER A 16 33.35 11.89 19.27
N GLN A 17 33.22 12.48 18.06
CA GLN A 17 32.04 13.25 17.68
C GLN A 17 30.83 12.34 17.42
N PRO A 18 29.59 12.90 17.44
CA PRO A 18 28.40 12.16 17.01
C PRO A 18 28.44 11.87 15.52
N GLY A 19 27.78 10.80 15.10
CA GLY A 19 27.72 10.44 13.69
C GLY A 19 27.12 9.07 13.42
N VAL A 20 27.20 8.68 12.15
CA VAL A 20 26.68 7.42 11.62
C VAL A 20 27.81 6.61 11.01
N TYR A 21 27.78 5.31 11.22
CA TYR A 21 28.75 4.37 10.64
C TYR A 21 28.02 3.32 9.81
N ARG A 22 28.67 2.91 8.72
CA ARG A 22 28.23 1.87 7.79
C ARG A 22 29.28 0.76 7.77
N MET A 23 28.82 -0.46 7.97
CA MET A 23 29.68 -1.65 7.93
C MET A 23 29.42 -2.41 6.62
N TYR A 24 30.49 -2.81 5.97
CA TYR A 24 30.48 -3.48 4.67
C TYR A 24 31.05 -4.88 4.77
N ASP A 25 30.52 -5.80 3.96
CA ASP A 25 31.09 -7.14 3.76
C ASP A 25 32.19 -7.15 2.69
N GLY A 26 32.70 -8.34 2.39
CA GLY A 26 33.78 -8.55 1.40
C GLY A 26 33.40 -8.15 -0.03
N ASP A 27 32.10 -8.10 -0.35
CA ASP A 27 31.59 -7.72 -1.66
C ASP A 27 31.29 -6.20 -1.75
N GLY A 28 31.59 -5.44 -0.70
CA GLY A 28 31.31 -4.00 -0.64
C GLY A 28 29.86 -3.66 -0.39
N THR A 29 29.04 -4.63 0.05
CA THR A 29 27.63 -4.41 0.39
C THR A 29 27.50 -3.89 1.82
N VAL A 30 26.64 -2.87 2.03
CA VAL A 30 26.32 -2.37 3.37
C VAL A 30 25.51 -3.42 4.12
N ILE A 31 26.09 -3.98 5.18
CA ILE A 31 25.44 -5.02 5.99
C ILE A 31 24.82 -4.50 7.29
N TYR A 32 25.28 -3.35 7.78
CA TYR A 32 24.76 -2.71 8.98
C TYR A 32 24.98 -1.19 8.93
N VAL A 33 24.01 -0.44 9.46
CA VAL A 33 24.09 0.99 9.70
C VAL A 33 23.76 1.25 11.17
N GLY A 34 24.52 2.11 11.83
CA GLY A 34 24.25 2.51 13.20
C GLY A 34 24.70 3.93 13.49
N LYS A 35 24.07 4.56 14.47
CA LYS A 35 24.46 5.88 14.97
C LYS A 35 25.23 5.79 16.30
N ALA A 36 25.93 6.84 16.62
CA ALA A 36 26.58 7.00 17.91
C ALA A 36 26.62 8.47 18.33
N LYS A 37 26.46 8.70 19.63
CA LYS A 37 26.78 9.99 20.27
C LYS A 37 28.29 10.23 20.34
N ASP A 38 29.06 9.14 20.50
CA ASP A 38 30.51 9.06 20.46
C ASP A 38 30.89 7.86 19.58
N LEU A 39 31.31 8.16 18.36
CA LEU A 39 31.64 7.15 17.35
C LEU A 39 32.76 6.24 17.83
N LYS A 40 33.83 6.78 18.43
CA LYS A 40 34.98 5.99 18.90
C LYS A 40 34.58 5.01 19.99
N LYS A 41 33.82 5.47 20.98
CA LYS A 41 33.34 4.64 22.08
C LYS A 41 32.40 3.53 21.59
N ARG A 42 31.48 3.88 20.69
CA ARG A 42 30.50 2.94 20.13
C ARG A 42 31.18 1.88 19.26
N LEU A 43 32.05 2.27 18.34
CA LEU A 43 32.76 1.34 17.46
C LEU A 43 33.71 0.43 18.23
N SER A 44 34.39 0.96 19.26
CA SER A 44 35.21 0.12 20.15
C SER A 44 34.43 -0.97 20.87
N SER A 45 33.13 -0.79 21.12
CA SER A 45 32.30 -1.79 21.78
C SER A 45 32.07 -3.06 20.97
N TYR A 46 32.13 -2.98 19.63
CA TYR A 46 31.98 -4.13 18.73
C TYR A 46 33.20 -5.07 18.71
N PHE A 47 34.37 -4.56 19.07
CA PHE A 47 35.65 -5.31 19.00
C PHE A 47 36.17 -5.75 20.37
N ARG A 48 35.28 -5.82 21.39
CA ARG A 48 35.64 -6.39 22.69
C ARG A 48 35.57 -7.91 22.68
N SER A 49 36.27 -8.54 23.60
CA SER A 49 36.35 -9.99 23.73
C SER A 49 35.04 -10.68 24.11
N ASN A 50 34.11 -9.94 24.79
CA ASN A 50 32.76 -10.42 25.13
C ASN A 50 31.73 -9.58 24.41
N LEU A 51 31.14 -10.13 23.36
CA LEU A 51 30.07 -9.47 22.61
C LEU A 51 28.70 -9.76 23.23
N ALA A 52 27.83 -8.75 23.24
CA ALA A 52 26.56 -8.80 23.96
C ALA A 52 25.50 -9.72 23.34
N SER A 53 25.62 -10.08 22.05
CA SER A 53 24.64 -10.91 21.38
C SER A 53 25.19 -11.69 20.18
N ARG A 54 24.57 -12.85 19.87
CA ARG A 54 24.88 -13.65 18.67
C ARG A 54 24.77 -12.85 17.36
N LYS A 55 23.86 -11.89 17.30
CA LYS A 55 23.70 -10.96 16.17
C LYS A 55 24.97 -10.14 15.97
N THR A 56 25.51 -9.58 17.07
CA THR A 56 26.73 -8.77 17.05
C THR A 56 27.94 -9.61 16.66
N GLU A 57 28.04 -10.83 17.15
CA GLU A 57 29.11 -11.78 16.77
C GLU A 57 29.06 -12.08 15.27
N ALA A 58 27.87 -12.41 14.73
CA ALA A 58 27.68 -12.68 13.31
C ALA A 58 27.96 -11.43 12.45
N LEU A 59 27.58 -10.25 12.92
CA LEU A 59 27.88 -8.98 12.24
C LEU A 59 29.39 -8.77 12.16
N VAL A 60 30.08 -8.82 13.29
CA VAL A 60 31.53 -8.56 13.39
C VAL A 60 32.33 -9.52 12.53
N ALA A 61 31.96 -10.81 12.49
CA ALA A 61 32.58 -11.81 11.65
C ALA A 61 32.50 -11.54 10.13
N ASN A 62 31.55 -10.68 9.71
CA ASN A 62 31.33 -10.34 8.30
C ASN A 62 31.83 -8.94 7.92
N ILE A 63 32.45 -8.18 8.84
CA ILE A 63 32.92 -6.83 8.55
C ILE A 63 34.27 -6.91 7.80
N HIS A 64 34.32 -6.24 6.64
CA HIS A 64 35.56 -6.04 5.87
C HIS A 64 35.97 -4.58 5.80
N HIS A 65 35.01 -3.66 5.90
CA HIS A 65 35.26 -2.21 5.88
C HIS A 65 34.22 -1.46 6.71
N ILE A 66 34.59 -0.30 7.25
CA ILE A 66 33.71 0.60 7.99
C ILE A 66 33.92 2.03 7.51
N ASP A 67 32.84 2.67 7.06
CA ASP A 67 32.80 4.11 6.80
C ASP A 67 32.13 4.85 7.96
N VAL A 68 32.61 6.07 8.22
CA VAL A 68 32.08 6.94 9.25
C VAL A 68 31.69 8.29 8.65
N THR A 69 30.49 8.76 8.97
CA THR A 69 30.01 10.11 8.64
C THR A 69 29.77 10.87 9.94
N VAL A 70 30.55 11.92 10.17
CA VAL A 70 30.42 12.79 11.36
C VAL A 70 29.27 13.74 11.17
N THR A 71 28.48 13.97 12.23
CA THR A 71 27.36 14.93 12.27
C THR A 71 27.59 15.97 13.36
N HIS A 72 26.86 17.08 13.30
CA HIS A 72 26.97 18.12 14.33
C HIS A 72 26.16 17.78 15.58
N THR A 73 25.04 17.07 15.42
CA THR A 73 24.13 16.73 16.51
C THR A 73 23.76 15.24 16.50
N GLU A 74 23.27 14.75 17.63
CA GLU A 74 22.75 13.39 17.76
C GLU A 74 21.43 13.20 16.99
N THR A 75 20.62 14.26 16.86
CA THR A 75 19.42 14.30 16.04
C THR A 75 19.75 14.13 14.55
N GLU A 76 20.76 14.86 14.05
CA GLU A 76 21.23 14.67 12.67
C GLU A 76 21.73 13.24 12.43
N ALA A 77 22.46 12.66 13.38
CA ALA A 77 22.90 11.28 13.31
C ALA A 77 21.71 10.30 13.23
N LEU A 78 20.67 10.52 14.03
CA LEU A 78 19.45 9.70 13.99
C LEU A 78 18.74 9.77 12.63
N LEU A 79 18.55 10.96 12.09
CA LEU A 79 17.94 11.15 10.77
C LEU A 79 18.75 10.50 9.65
N LEU A 80 20.07 10.68 9.69
CA LEU A 80 20.98 10.11 8.70
C LEU A 80 21.02 8.58 8.76
N GLU A 81 21.03 7.99 9.97
CA GLU A 81 20.94 6.54 10.19
C GLU A 81 19.70 5.97 9.50
N HIS A 82 18.53 6.55 9.77
CA HIS A 82 17.29 6.08 9.17
C HIS A 82 17.27 6.22 7.65
N ASN A 83 17.83 7.31 7.10
CA ASN A 83 17.96 7.50 5.65
C ASN A 83 18.86 6.43 5.02
N TYR A 84 19.99 6.10 5.64
CA TYR A 84 20.89 5.05 5.17
C TYR A 84 20.27 3.66 5.30
N ILE A 85 19.55 3.36 6.39
CA ILE A 85 18.82 2.08 6.52
C ILE A 85 17.78 1.93 5.40
N LYS A 86 17.05 3.00 5.06
CA LYS A 86 16.08 3.00 3.96
C LYS A 86 16.76 2.78 2.60
N LEU A 87 17.88 3.46 2.37
CA LEU A 87 18.62 3.41 1.10
C LEU A 87 19.25 2.05 0.86
N TYR A 88 19.99 1.54 1.86
CA TYR A 88 20.81 0.32 1.72
C TYR A 88 20.10 -0.97 2.15
N GLN A 89 19.03 -0.88 2.94
CA GLN A 89 18.28 -2.02 3.49
C GLN A 89 19.19 -3.13 4.08
N PRO A 90 20.08 -2.80 5.02
CA PRO A 90 21.13 -3.71 5.48
C PRO A 90 20.56 -4.94 6.18
N ARG A 91 21.17 -6.10 5.96
CA ARG A 91 20.65 -7.39 6.47
C ARG A 91 20.65 -7.52 8.00
N TYR A 92 21.48 -6.77 8.71
CA TYR A 92 21.56 -6.78 10.18
C TYR A 92 20.77 -5.65 10.86
N ASN A 93 20.09 -4.79 10.11
CA ASN A 93 19.16 -3.81 10.66
C ASN A 93 17.72 -4.34 10.68
N VAL A 94 16.92 -3.82 11.62
CA VAL A 94 15.47 -3.98 11.59
C VAL A 94 14.92 -3.15 10.43
N LEU A 95 14.09 -3.75 9.57
CA LEU A 95 13.56 -3.09 8.38
C LEU A 95 12.05 -3.03 8.41
N LEU A 96 11.49 -1.82 8.31
CA LEU A 96 10.09 -1.57 8.11
C LEU A 96 9.82 -1.32 6.61
N ARG A 97 9.07 -2.21 5.97
CA ARG A 97 8.62 -2.04 4.58
C ARG A 97 7.26 -1.35 4.55
N ASP A 98 7.23 -0.03 4.66
CA ASP A 98 6.01 0.78 4.52
C ASP A 98 6.26 2.01 3.63
N ASP A 99 6.28 1.78 2.31
CA ASP A 99 6.46 2.84 1.30
C ASP A 99 5.14 3.50 0.88
N LYS A 100 4.01 3.14 1.51
CA LYS A 100 2.70 3.62 1.08
C LYS A 100 2.36 4.94 1.73
N SER A 101 2.04 5.95 0.92
CA SER A 101 1.45 7.20 1.40
C SER A 101 0.07 6.97 2.01
N TYR A 102 -0.16 7.57 3.18
CA TYR A 102 -1.44 7.50 3.87
C TYR A 102 -2.48 8.37 3.18
N PRO A 103 -3.73 7.91 3.08
CA PRO A 103 -4.80 8.72 2.54
C PRO A 103 -5.32 9.73 3.57
N TYR A 104 -5.79 10.87 3.06
CA TYR A 104 -6.46 11.94 3.79
C TYR A 104 -7.82 12.21 3.17
N ILE A 105 -8.78 12.70 3.96
CA ILE A 105 -9.91 13.43 3.43
C ILE A 105 -9.44 14.86 3.20
N PHE A 106 -9.65 15.35 2.00
CA PHE A 106 -9.28 16.69 1.57
C PHE A 106 -10.51 17.54 1.33
N LEU A 107 -10.58 18.68 1.99
CA LEU A 107 -11.57 19.73 1.76
C LEU A 107 -10.86 20.87 1.03
N SER A 108 -11.20 21.09 -0.24
CA SER A 108 -10.50 22.06 -1.07
C SER A 108 -10.75 23.50 -0.64
N GLY A 109 -9.78 24.40 -0.91
CA GLY A 109 -9.88 25.84 -0.63
C GLY A 109 -10.57 26.65 -1.73
N ASP A 110 -11.42 26.02 -2.55
CA ASP A 110 -12.22 26.69 -3.58
C ASP A 110 -13.38 27.49 -2.95
N PRO A 111 -14.01 28.46 -3.66
CA PRO A 111 -15.19 29.17 -3.18
C PRO A 111 -16.34 28.22 -2.79
N HIS A 112 -16.53 27.14 -3.56
CA HIS A 112 -17.37 26.02 -3.20
C HIS A 112 -16.48 24.80 -2.95
N PRO A 113 -16.04 24.54 -1.71
CA PRO A 113 -15.13 23.45 -1.39
C PRO A 113 -15.68 22.08 -1.81
N ARG A 114 -14.77 21.18 -2.20
CA ARG A 114 -15.11 19.78 -2.50
C ARG A 114 -14.49 18.83 -1.50
N LEU A 115 -15.16 17.71 -1.27
CA LEU A 115 -14.61 16.58 -0.52
C LEU A 115 -13.97 15.57 -1.47
N ALA A 116 -12.72 15.24 -1.21
CA ALA A 116 -11.96 14.26 -1.99
C ALA A 116 -11.03 13.41 -1.13
N ILE A 117 -10.51 12.32 -1.69
CA ILE A 117 -9.42 11.56 -1.08
C ILE A 117 -8.10 12.11 -1.66
N HIS A 118 -7.17 12.43 -0.78
CA HIS A 118 -5.82 12.84 -1.15
C HIS A 118 -4.78 11.81 -0.70
N ARG A 119 -3.72 11.63 -1.50
CA ARG A 119 -2.54 10.81 -1.18
C ARG A 119 -1.29 11.52 -1.64
N GLY A 120 -0.20 11.35 -0.90
CA GLY A 120 1.08 11.98 -1.20
C GLY A 120 1.25 13.34 -0.56
N ALA A 121 2.12 14.18 -1.13
CA ALA A 121 2.47 15.49 -0.59
C ALA A 121 1.28 16.48 -0.63
N LYS A 122 1.17 17.32 0.40
CA LYS A 122 0.03 18.22 0.63
C LYS A 122 0.24 19.59 -0.06
N HIS A 123 0.31 19.60 -1.38
CA HIS A 123 0.54 20.84 -2.15
C HIS A 123 -0.74 21.62 -2.50
N ALA A 124 -1.91 20.95 -2.48
CA ALA A 124 -3.16 21.60 -2.83
C ALA A 124 -3.64 22.53 -1.69
N LYS A 125 -4.11 23.72 -2.04
CA LYS A 125 -4.69 24.67 -1.08
C LYS A 125 -6.01 24.13 -0.54
N GLY A 126 -6.09 23.94 0.77
CA GLY A 126 -7.26 23.37 1.48
C GLY A 126 -6.88 22.70 2.79
N GLU A 127 -7.80 21.97 3.37
CA GLU A 127 -7.67 21.31 4.66
C GLU A 127 -7.57 19.79 4.48
N TYR A 128 -6.69 19.16 5.26
CA TYR A 128 -6.40 17.73 5.21
C TYR A 128 -6.71 17.07 6.55
N PHE A 129 -7.64 16.14 6.55
CA PHE A 129 -8.07 15.41 7.75
C PHE A 129 -7.56 13.97 7.69
N GLY A 130 -6.85 13.52 8.72
CA GLY A 130 -6.20 12.20 8.78
C GLY A 130 -4.86 12.26 9.51
N PRO A 131 -3.94 11.32 9.28
CA PRO A 131 -3.94 10.26 8.26
C PRO A 131 -4.90 9.09 8.56
N PHE A 132 -5.50 8.52 7.53
CA PHE A 132 -6.27 7.28 7.65
C PHE A 132 -5.36 6.06 7.45
N PRO A 133 -5.56 4.95 8.17
CA PRO A 133 -4.67 3.79 8.13
C PRO A 133 -4.64 3.09 6.77
N ASN A 134 -5.73 3.14 6.03
CA ASN A 134 -5.84 2.47 4.73
C ASN A 134 -6.91 3.10 3.83
N GLY A 135 -6.94 2.66 2.56
CA GLY A 135 -7.89 3.17 1.57
C GLY A 135 -9.34 2.75 1.79
N TYR A 136 -9.61 1.72 2.60
CA TYR A 136 -10.98 1.32 2.96
C TYR A 136 -11.56 2.31 3.98
N ALA A 137 -10.86 2.55 5.08
CA ALA A 137 -11.30 3.45 6.15
C ALA A 137 -11.63 4.86 5.63
N VAL A 138 -10.75 5.44 4.79
CA VAL A 138 -11.00 6.78 4.23
C VAL A 138 -12.20 6.81 3.29
N ARG A 139 -12.42 5.74 2.50
CA ARG A 139 -13.58 5.67 1.59
C ARG A 139 -14.89 5.49 2.35
N GLU A 140 -14.89 4.68 3.39
CA GLU A 140 -16.05 4.49 4.25
C GLU A 140 -16.44 5.80 4.93
N THR A 141 -15.49 6.51 5.54
CA THR A 141 -15.72 7.82 6.16
C THR A 141 -16.19 8.84 5.13
N LEU A 142 -15.59 8.91 3.95
CA LEU A 142 -16.00 9.82 2.90
C LEU A 142 -17.44 9.53 2.42
N ALA A 143 -17.76 8.24 2.20
CA ALA A 143 -19.10 7.83 1.78
C ALA A 143 -20.18 8.18 2.84
N LEU A 144 -19.81 8.10 4.12
CA LEU A 144 -20.66 8.51 5.23
C LEU A 144 -20.90 10.02 5.23
N LEU A 145 -19.84 10.82 5.15
CA LEU A 145 -19.93 12.28 5.08
C LEU A 145 -20.81 12.74 3.92
N GLN A 146 -20.69 12.10 2.77
CA GLN A 146 -21.46 12.39 1.56
C GLN A 146 -22.96 12.07 1.69
N LYS A 147 -23.34 11.19 2.61
CA LYS A 147 -24.75 10.91 2.92
C LYS A 147 -25.33 11.93 3.90
N ILE A 148 -24.51 12.44 4.81
CA ILE A 148 -24.95 13.35 5.86
C ILE A 148 -24.92 14.81 5.39
N PHE A 149 -23.84 15.21 4.72
CA PHE A 149 -23.58 16.58 4.31
C PHE A 149 -23.54 16.68 2.77
N PRO A 150 -24.47 17.41 2.15
CA PRO A 150 -24.60 17.48 0.70
C PRO A 150 -23.56 18.41 0.05
N VAL A 151 -22.27 18.15 0.26
CA VAL A 151 -21.12 18.88 -0.29
C VAL A 151 -20.63 18.20 -1.57
N ARG A 152 -20.22 19.00 -2.57
CA ARG A 152 -19.78 18.49 -3.87
C ARG A 152 -18.54 17.62 -3.79
N GLN A 153 -18.44 16.67 -4.75
CA GLN A 153 -17.36 15.71 -4.88
C GLN A 153 -16.65 15.82 -6.22
N CYS A 154 -17.29 16.49 -7.17
CA CYS A 154 -16.79 16.58 -8.54
C CYS A 154 -15.52 17.42 -8.66
N GLU A 155 -14.70 17.07 -9.65
CA GLU A 155 -13.50 17.82 -10.02
C GLU A 155 -13.87 19.24 -10.49
N ASN A 156 -12.94 20.20 -10.33
CA ASN A 156 -13.17 21.59 -10.72
C ASN A 156 -13.44 21.76 -12.22
N SER A 157 -12.88 20.89 -13.05
CA SER A 157 -13.19 20.85 -14.48
C SER A 157 -14.64 20.53 -14.77
N VAL A 158 -15.22 19.56 -14.05
CA VAL A 158 -16.63 19.18 -14.16
C VAL A 158 -17.53 20.25 -13.56
N TYR A 159 -17.15 20.81 -12.41
CA TYR A 159 -17.89 21.82 -11.70
C TYR A 159 -18.12 23.09 -12.56
N ARG A 160 -17.07 23.60 -13.20
CA ARG A 160 -17.11 24.86 -13.99
C ARG A 160 -17.90 24.75 -15.30
N ASN A 161 -18.15 23.53 -15.77
CA ASN A 161 -18.73 23.31 -17.11
C ASN A 161 -20.13 22.73 -17.08
N ARG A 162 -20.78 22.71 -15.91
CA ARG A 162 -22.15 22.24 -15.78
C ARG A 162 -23.18 23.36 -15.98
N SER A 163 -24.20 23.04 -16.77
CA SER A 163 -25.36 23.90 -16.99
C SER A 163 -26.65 23.35 -16.35
N ARG A 164 -26.64 22.08 -15.90
CA ARG A 164 -27.79 21.41 -15.29
C ARG A 164 -27.38 20.53 -14.11
N PRO A 165 -28.31 20.30 -13.13
CA PRO A 165 -28.02 19.45 -11.98
C PRO A 165 -27.64 18.03 -12.37
N CYS A 166 -26.72 17.44 -11.61
CA CYS A 166 -26.29 16.05 -11.81
C CYS A 166 -27.05 15.10 -10.88
N LEU A 167 -26.83 13.78 -11.08
CA LEU A 167 -27.44 12.75 -10.24
C LEU A 167 -27.18 12.96 -8.74
N GLN A 168 -25.99 13.47 -8.35
CA GLN A 168 -25.69 13.72 -6.92
C GLN A 168 -26.62 14.77 -6.30
N TYR A 169 -27.03 15.77 -7.06
CA TYR A 169 -28.05 16.73 -6.65
C TYR A 169 -29.41 16.04 -6.52
N GLN A 170 -29.80 15.24 -7.53
CA GLN A 170 -31.13 14.59 -7.54
C GLN A 170 -31.31 13.61 -6.38
N ILE A 171 -30.25 12.94 -5.94
CA ILE A 171 -30.26 12.02 -4.78
C ILE A 171 -29.90 12.69 -3.45
N GLY A 172 -29.89 14.03 -3.40
CA GLY A 172 -29.69 14.81 -2.18
C GLY A 172 -28.28 14.77 -1.58
N ARG A 173 -27.25 14.35 -2.37
CA ARG A 173 -25.84 14.26 -1.90
C ARG A 173 -24.99 15.47 -2.28
N CYS A 174 -25.57 16.46 -2.95
CA CYS A 174 -24.92 17.70 -3.32
C CYS A 174 -25.99 18.79 -3.47
N LEU A 175 -25.72 19.99 -2.99
CA LEU A 175 -26.63 21.14 -3.15
C LEU A 175 -26.60 21.76 -4.56
N GLY A 176 -25.73 21.27 -5.46
CA GLY A 176 -25.68 21.73 -6.85
C GLY A 176 -25.07 23.11 -7.06
N PRO A 177 -24.01 23.54 -6.36
CA PRO A 177 -23.44 24.89 -6.48
C PRO A 177 -22.83 25.18 -7.85
N CYS A 178 -22.77 24.18 -8.75
CA CYS A 178 -22.33 24.32 -10.13
C CYS A 178 -23.41 24.93 -11.07
N VAL A 179 -24.65 25.04 -10.60
CA VAL A 179 -25.75 25.63 -11.37
C VAL A 179 -26.30 26.84 -10.61
N ALA A 180 -26.24 27.98 -11.25
CA ALA A 180 -26.66 29.24 -10.64
C ALA A 180 -28.13 29.17 -10.13
N GLY A 181 -28.39 29.70 -8.94
CA GLY A 181 -29.71 29.80 -8.34
C GLY A 181 -30.22 28.55 -7.64
N LEU A 182 -29.49 27.42 -7.61
CA LEU A 182 -29.92 26.22 -6.88
C LEU A 182 -29.60 26.29 -5.38
N VAL A 183 -28.52 26.95 -5.00
CA VAL A 183 -28.08 27.11 -3.61
C VAL A 183 -27.39 28.46 -3.44
N SER A 184 -27.57 29.11 -2.29
CA SER A 184 -26.82 30.33 -1.96
C SER A 184 -25.40 30.00 -1.50
N GLU A 185 -24.51 31.00 -1.58
CA GLU A 185 -23.11 30.83 -1.09
C GLU A 185 -23.11 30.58 0.42
N GLU A 186 -24.00 31.23 1.18
CA GLU A 186 -24.11 31.08 2.63
C GLU A 186 -24.57 29.67 3.01
N GLU A 187 -25.58 29.15 2.30
CA GLU A 187 -26.10 27.80 2.55
C GLU A 187 -25.05 26.74 2.25
N TYR A 188 -24.30 26.90 1.15
CA TYR A 188 -23.24 26.00 0.82
C TYR A 188 -22.07 26.08 1.81
N ALA A 189 -21.64 27.28 2.18
CA ALA A 189 -20.59 27.51 3.17
C ALA A 189 -20.95 26.89 4.52
N GLN A 190 -22.23 26.94 4.92
CA GLN A 190 -22.72 26.33 6.16
C GLN A 190 -22.59 24.80 6.15
N GLN A 191 -22.94 24.13 5.04
CA GLN A 191 -22.74 22.68 4.92
C GLN A 191 -21.26 22.30 4.96
N THR A 192 -20.42 23.12 4.37
CA THR A 192 -18.96 22.95 4.42
C THR A 192 -18.43 23.11 5.85
N GLU A 193 -18.96 24.06 6.61
CA GLU A 193 -18.61 24.25 8.03
C GLU A 193 -19.02 23.06 8.89
N TYR A 194 -20.20 22.47 8.65
CA TYR A 194 -20.60 21.24 9.35
C TYR A 194 -19.62 20.08 9.08
N VAL A 195 -19.17 19.92 7.84
CA VAL A 195 -18.15 18.92 7.50
C VAL A 195 -16.85 19.18 8.25
N ARG A 196 -16.40 20.45 8.28
CA ARG A 196 -15.16 20.85 8.97
C ARG A 196 -15.25 20.56 10.46
N LEU A 197 -16.32 20.98 11.12
CA LEU A 197 -16.57 20.74 12.54
C LEU A 197 -16.65 19.24 12.85
N PHE A 198 -17.38 18.48 12.03
CA PHE A 198 -17.50 17.04 12.20
C PHE A 198 -16.14 16.32 12.08
N LEU A 199 -15.34 16.64 11.05
CA LEU A 199 -14.00 16.07 10.86
C LEU A 199 -13.00 16.55 11.93
N SER A 200 -13.27 17.69 12.56
CA SER A 200 -12.50 18.23 13.70
C SER A 200 -12.98 17.70 15.06
N GLY A 201 -13.87 16.70 15.10
CA GLY A 201 -14.34 16.09 16.36
C GLY A 201 -15.33 16.94 17.17
N LYS A 202 -15.84 18.04 16.61
CA LYS A 202 -16.79 18.97 17.26
C LYS A 202 -18.23 18.61 16.96
N ASP A 203 -18.59 17.33 17.16
CA ASP A 203 -19.92 16.81 16.81
C ASP A 203 -21.06 17.49 17.55
N ASP A 204 -20.85 17.83 18.84
CA ASP A 204 -21.85 18.53 19.65
C ASP A 204 -22.16 19.92 19.09
N GLN A 205 -21.15 20.62 18.56
CA GLN A 205 -21.39 21.93 17.91
C GLN A 205 -22.22 21.75 16.63
N VAL A 206 -21.92 20.73 15.82
CA VAL A 206 -22.71 20.41 14.63
C VAL A 206 -24.16 20.10 15.01
N LEU A 207 -24.37 19.26 16.02
CA LEU A 207 -25.71 18.90 16.49
C LEU A 207 -26.47 20.11 16.99
N ASN A 208 -25.86 20.97 17.82
CA ASN A 208 -26.51 22.18 18.34
C ASN A 208 -26.90 23.16 17.21
N MET A 209 -26.03 23.36 16.22
CA MET A 209 -26.31 24.21 15.06
C MET A 209 -27.45 23.64 14.21
N LEU A 210 -27.48 22.32 13.97
CA LEU A 210 -28.54 21.66 13.22
C LEU A 210 -29.88 21.71 13.96
N VAL A 211 -29.89 21.50 15.28
CA VAL A 211 -31.09 21.58 16.12
C VAL A 211 -31.69 23.01 16.10
N SER A 212 -30.84 24.02 16.34
CA SER A 212 -31.31 25.43 16.31
C SER A 212 -31.92 25.80 14.95
N ARG A 213 -31.28 25.35 13.85
CA ARG A 213 -31.80 25.61 12.51
C ARG A 213 -33.09 24.85 12.21
N MET A 214 -33.20 23.61 12.68
CA MET A 214 -34.43 22.81 12.56
C MET A 214 -35.60 23.51 13.26
N GLU A 215 -35.39 24.04 14.47
CA GLU A 215 -36.38 24.77 15.23
C GLU A 215 -36.81 26.06 14.52
N GLN A 216 -35.85 26.84 14.00
CA GLN A 216 -36.15 28.05 13.21
C GLN A 216 -36.96 27.74 11.94
N ALA A 217 -36.60 26.67 11.20
CA ALA A 217 -37.33 26.23 10.03
C ALA A 217 -38.76 25.81 10.39
N SER A 218 -38.96 25.12 11.51
CA SER A 218 -40.27 24.72 12.03
C SER A 218 -41.10 25.93 12.42
N GLN A 219 -40.55 26.90 13.15
CA GLN A 219 -41.23 28.15 13.51
C GLN A 219 -41.63 28.98 12.29
N SER A 220 -40.84 28.94 11.24
CA SER A 220 -41.11 29.59 9.96
C SER A 220 -41.99 28.76 9.03
N LEU A 221 -42.62 27.68 9.52
CA LEU A 221 -43.50 26.75 8.78
C LEU A 221 -42.82 26.07 7.56
N ARG A 222 -41.47 26.03 7.50
CA ARG A 222 -40.71 25.36 6.45
C ARG A 222 -40.49 23.89 6.81
N PHE A 223 -41.59 23.12 6.85
CA PHE A 223 -41.59 21.75 7.37
C PHE A 223 -40.72 20.76 6.59
N GLU A 224 -40.56 20.92 5.29
CA GLU A 224 -39.66 20.06 4.48
C GLU A 224 -38.20 20.29 4.84
N GLU A 225 -37.80 21.52 5.10
CA GLU A 225 -36.45 21.86 5.56
C GLU A 225 -36.21 21.32 6.98
N ALA A 226 -37.16 21.51 7.88
CA ALA A 226 -37.11 20.97 9.24
C ALA A 226 -37.00 19.44 9.24
N GLY A 227 -37.74 18.76 8.35
CA GLY A 227 -37.65 17.30 8.17
C GLY A 227 -36.28 16.84 7.70
N ARG A 228 -35.67 17.52 6.71
CA ARG A 228 -34.32 17.23 6.24
C ARG A 228 -33.27 17.41 7.33
N LEU A 229 -33.36 18.49 8.11
CA LEU A 229 -32.46 18.77 9.23
C LEU A 229 -32.61 17.73 10.35
N ARG A 230 -33.81 17.28 10.69
CA ARG A 230 -34.06 16.20 11.63
C ARG A 230 -33.37 14.90 11.19
N ASP A 231 -33.52 14.55 9.92
CA ASP A 231 -32.90 13.33 9.38
C ASP A 231 -31.35 13.42 9.39
N GLN A 232 -30.82 14.62 9.14
CA GLN A 232 -29.39 14.91 9.26
C GLN A 232 -28.89 14.78 10.70
N ILE A 233 -29.64 15.33 11.68
CA ILE A 233 -29.37 15.18 13.13
C ILE A 233 -29.31 13.70 13.52
N GLN A 234 -30.32 12.92 13.10
CA GLN A 234 -30.35 11.48 13.39
C GLN A 234 -29.15 10.74 12.79
N ALA A 235 -28.75 11.10 11.57
CA ALA A 235 -27.59 10.51 10.92
C ALA A 235 -26.27 10.83 11.67
N VAL A 236 -26.08 12.08 12.09
CA VAL A 236 -24.92 12.49 12.91
C VAL A 236 -24.90 11.72 14.24
N ARG A 237 -26.01 11.70 15.00
CA ARG A 237 -26.12 10.99 16.28
C ARG A 237 -25.76 9.51 16.14
N ARG A 238 -26.33 8.81 15.15
CA ARG A 238 -26.06 7.38 14.91
C ARG A 238 -24.59 7.08 14.67
N VAL A 239 -23.86 8.02 14.10
CA VAL A 239 -22.42 7.87 13.85
C VAL A 239 -21.62 8.15 15.11
N THR A 240 -21.99 9.20 15.84
CA THR A 240 -21.32 9.59 17.08
C THR A 240 -21.47 8.54 18.18
N GLU A 241 -22.66 7.91 18.31
CA GLU A 241 -22.93 6.83 19.27
C GLU A 241 -22.06 5.59 19.05
N LYS A 242 -21.66 5.30 17.82
CA LYS A 242 -20.81 4.14 17.47
C LYS A 242 -19.32 4.37 17.69
N GLN A 243 -18.90 5.60 17.92
CA GLN A 243 -17.49 5.92 18.14
C GLN A 243 -17.20 6.00 19.65
N PHE A 244 -16.19 5.26 20.13
CA PHE A 244 -15.62 5.47 21.44
C PHE A 244 -14.97 6.88 21.46
N VAL A 245 -15.67 7.85 22.01
CA VAL A 245 -15.20 9.24 22.08
C VAL A 245 -14.42 9.41 23.36
N SER A 246 -13.13 9.77 23.26
CA SER A 246 -12.40 10.42 24.33
C SER A 246 -12.92 11.84 24.47
N ASN A 247 -13.25 12.28 25.68
CA ASN A 247 -13.78 13.64 25.95
C ASN A 247 -12.75 14.76 25.72
N GLN A 248 -11.53 14.46 25.29
CA GLN A 248 -10.48 15.43 24.97
C GLN A 248 -10.07 15.23 23.51
N GLY A 249 -10.22 16.26 22.70
CA GLY A 249 -9.96 16.27 21.26
C GLY A 249 -8.48 16.12 20.88
N ASP A 250 -7.78 15.16 21.49
CA ASP A 250 -6.35 14.93 21.31
C ASP A 250 -6.06 14.12 20.04
N ASP A 251 -4.96 14.48 19.38
CA ASP A 251 -4.35 13.72 18.29
C ASP A 251 -3.29 12.79 18.87
N LEU A 252 -3.55 11.48 18.87
CA LEU A 252 -2.60 10.50 19.39
C LEU A 252 -2.54 9.24 18.52
N ASP A 253 -1.37 8.61 18.49
CA ASP A 253 -1.16 7.29 17.93
C ASP A 253 -0.84 6.30 19.05
N VAL A 254 -1.50 5.14 19.04
CA VAL A 254 -1.32 4.12 20.07
C VAL A 254 -0.71 2.89 19.45
N ILE A 255 0.45 2.48 19.93
CA ILE A 255 1.22 1.36 19.38
C ILE A 255 1.22 0.21 20.37
N GLY A 256 0.44 -0.83 20.04
CA GLY A 256 0.47 -2.11 20.75
C GLY A 256 1.50 -3.04 20.14
N VAL A 257 2.22 -3.77 20.98
CA VAL A 257 3.29 -4.68 20.55
C VAL A 257 2.96 -6.11 20.97
N SER A 258 3.20 -7.06 20.07
CA SER A 258 3.19 -8.49 20.36
C SER A 258 4.37 -9.15 19.67
N TYR A 259 5.02 -10.12 20.34
CA TYR A 259 6.18 -10.84 19.82
C TYR A 259 6.04 -12.31 20.12
N ASP A 260 6.21 -13.15 19.10
CA ASP A 260 6.21 -14.61 19.22
C ASP A 260 6.97 -15.23 18.04
N ALA A 261 7.59 -16.37 18.26
CA ALA A 261 8.29 -17.17 17.25
C ALA A 261 9.26 -16.35 16.36
N GLY A 262 9.97 -15.37 16.90
CA GLY A 262 10.91 -14.52 16.15
C GLY A 262 10.26 -13.41 15.32
N MET A 263 8.93 -13.25 15.39
CA MET A 263 8.17 -12.24 14.68
C MET A 263 7.55 -11.23 15.64
N ALA A 264 7.65 -9.93 15.31
CA ALA A 264 6.91 -8.89 16.02
C ALA A 264 5.76 -8.37 15.16
N CYS A 265 4.65 -8.07 15.84
CA CYS A 265 3.56 -7.27 15.30
C CYS A 265 3.46 -5.97 16.08
N LEU A 266 3.55 -4.84 15.36
CA LEU A 266 3.28 -3.53 15.92
C LEU A 266 1.97 -3.03 15.32
N HIS A 267 0.95 -2.89 16.18
CA HIS A 267 -0.38 -2.47 15.77
C HIS A 267 -0.59 -1.01 16.15
N VAL A 268 -0.73 -0.16 15.14
CA VAL A 268 -0.92 1.29 15.32
C VAL A 268 -2.39 1.63 15.19
N LEU A 269 -2.94 2.24 16.22
CA LEU A 269 -4.28 2.79 16.27
C LEU A 269 -4.18 4.31 16.09
N PHE A 270 -4.86 4.85 15.10
CA PHE A 270 -4.82 6.28 14.76
C PHE A 270 -6.03 6.98 15.38
N ILE A 271 -5.78 7.92 16.27
CA ILE A 271 -6.81 8.74 16.91
C ILE A 271 -6.54 10.19 16.54
N ARG A 272 -7.56 10.86 16.01
CA ARG A 272 -7.50 12.28 15.65
C ARG A 272 -8.75 12.97 16.16
N GLN A 273 -8.54 14.08 16.85
CA GLN A 273 -9.61 14.85 17.48
C GLN A 273 -10.53 13.97 18.37
N GLY A 274 -9.91 13.05 19.11
CA GLY A 274 -10.62 12.09 19.96
C GLY A 274 -11.31 10.95 19.24
N LYS A 275 -11.32 10.90 17.90
CA LYS A 275 -11.95 9.84 17.09
C LYS A 275 -10.96 8.82 16.59
N VAL A 276 -11.31 7.54 16.68
CA VAL A 276 -10.54 6.45 16.11
C VAL A 276 -10.75 6.42 14.60
N LEU A 277 -9.74 6.83 13.83
CA LEU A 277 -9.77 6.78 12.36
C LEU A 277 -9.53 5.37 11.80
N GLY A 278 -9.11 4.45 12.65
CA GLY A 278 -8.83 3.08 12.32
C GLY A 278 -7.46 2.62 12.80
N SER A 279 -7.03 1.44 12.35
CA SER A 279 -5.78 0.84 12.79
C SER A 279 -5.07 0.07 11.67
N ARG A 280 -3.78 -0.24 11.92
CA ARG A 280 -2.98 -1.04 10.98
C ARG A 280 -1.91 -1.83 11.71
N SER A 281 -1.70 -3.08 11.30
CA SER A 281 -0.64 -3.96 11.79
C SER A 281 0.57 -3.92 10.88
N TYR A 282 1.76 -3.90 11.48
CA TYR A 282 3.06 -3.92 10.81
C TYR A 282 3.88 -5.10 11.32
N PHE A 283 4.59 -5.73 10.41
CA PHE A 283 5.46 -6.88 10.66
C PHE A 283 6.86 -6.56 10.13
N PRO A 284 7.71 -5.87 10.93
CA PRO A 284 9.06 -5.55 10.50
C PRO A 284 9.89 -6.83 10.29
N LYS A 285 10.85 -6.78 9.36
CA LYS A 285 11.84 -7.85 9.22
C LYS A 285 12.86 -7.68 10.36
N ILE A 286 13.00 -8.70 11.18
CA ILE A 286 13.85 -8.67 12.38
C ILE A 286 15.02 -9.63 12.18
N PRO A 287 16.27 -9.17 12.24
CA PRO A 287 17.43 -10.05 12.27
C PRO A 287 17.43 -10.92 13.54
N GLY A 288 17.87 -12.17 13.39
CA GLY A 288 17.94 -13.10 14.54
C GLY A 288 18.77 -12.54 15.70
N GLY A 289 18.28 -12.67 16.93
CA GLY A 289 18.95 -12.16 18.15
C GLY A 289 18.80 -10.67 18.39
N THR A 290 17.85 -9.98 17.74
CA THR A 290 17.52 -8.58 18.02
C THR A 290 16.57 -8.50 19.21
N GLU A 291 16.85 -7.61 20.17
CA GLU A 291 15.98 -7.37 21.33
C GLU A 291 14.69 -6.61 20.92
N LEU A 292 13.59 -6.92 21.59
CA LEU A 292 12.30 -6.31 21.27
C LEU A 292 12.29 -4.79 21.47
N ALA A 293 13.06 -4.27 22.43
CA ALA A 293 13.20 -2.84 22.65
C ALA A 293 13.84 -2.13 21.44
N GLU A 294 14.86 -2.75 20.83
CA GLU A 294 15.49 -2.28 19.59
C GLU A 294 14.50 -2.29 18.41
N VAL A 295 13.69 -3.35 18.31
CA VAL A 295 12.66 -3.45 17.26
C VAL A 295 11.65 -2.32 17.36
N VAL A 296 11.13 -2.05 18.58
CA VAL A 296 10.11 -1.02 18.80
C VAL A 296 10.70 0.37 18.58
N GLN A 297 11.92 0.63 19.06
CA GLN A 297 12.60 1.91 18.86
C GLN A 297 12.87 2.18 17.38
N THR A 298 13.40 1.22 16.67
CA THR A 298 13.67 1.32 15.22
C THR A 298 12.38 1.51 14.43
N PHE A 299 11.31 0.80 14.82
CA PHE A 299 9.99 0.99 14.22
C PHE A 299 9.50 2.43 14.38
N VAL A 300 9.52 2.98 15.58
CA VAL A 300 9.07 4.36 15.86
C VAL A 300 9.87 5.36 15.03
N GLY A 301 11.20 5.20 14.97
CA GLY A 301 12.07 6.03 14.17
C GLY A 301 11.75 5.94 12.67
N GLN A 302 11.73 4.74 12.09
CA GLN A 302 11.42 4.55 10.67
C GLN A 302 9.99 4.99 10.32
N PHE A 303 9.03 4.74 11.21
CA PHE A 303 7.64 5.05 10.98
C PHE A 303 7.36 6.56 10.95
N TYR A 304 7.96 7.35 11.83
CA TYR A 304 7.65 8.77 11.97
C TYR A 304 8.68 9.70 11.32
N LEU A 305 9.98 9.35 11.31
CA LEU A 305 11.03 10.20 10.73
C LEU A 305 11.13 10.03 9.21
N GLN A 306 10.80 8.83 8.69
CA GLN A 306 10.80 8.56 7.25
C GLN A 306 9.44 8.92 6.63
N GLY A 307 9.40 9.89 5.72
CA GLY A 307 8.16 10.29 5.03
C GLY A 307 7.33 11.35 5.74
N SER A 308 7.96 12.16 6.56
CA SER A 308 7.35 13.29 7.28
C SER A 308 6.64 14.30 6.38
N GLU A 309 7.06 14.48 5.13
CA GLU A 309 6.42 15.38 4.17
C GLU A 309 4.97 15.01 3.84
N SER A 310 4.62 13.74 3.91
CA SER A 310 3.28 13.23 3.60
C SER A 310 2.44 12.89 4.83
N ARG A 311 3.02 12.90 6.04
CA ARG A 311 2.38 12.39 7.27
C ARG A 311 2.24 13.50 8.31
N THR A 312 1.03 13.69 8.83
CA THR A 312 0.80 14.56 9.99
C THR A 312 1.19 13.81 11.26
N LEU A 313 2.17 14.34 11.99
CA LEU A 313 2.60 13.76 13.26
C LEU A 313 1.53 13.99 14.35
N PRO A 314 1.25 13.00 15.23
CA PRO A 314 0.35 13.18 16.36
C PRO A 314 0.99 14.09 17.42
N GLY A 315 0.19 14.62 18.34
CA GLY A 315 0.70 15.34 19.53
C GLY A 315 1.29 14.40 20.58
N GLU A 316 0.82 13.16 20.59
CA GLU A 316 1.23 12.16 21.56
C GLU A 316 1.33 10.78 20.91
N ILE A 317 2.34 10.01 21.32
CA ILE A 317 2.54 8.61 20.93
C ILE A 317 2.50 7.77 22.22
N LEU A 318 1.54 6.84 22.28
CA LEU A 318 1.41 5.91 23.40
C LEU A 318 2.05 4.58 23.04
N LEU A 319 2.91 4.08 23.90
CA LEU A 319 3.62 2.81 23.75
C LEU A 319 3.43 1.94 24.99
N ASP A 320 3.47 0.62 24.79
CA ASP A 320 3.55 -0.35 25.89
C ASP A 320 5.01 -0.74 26.23
N PHE A 321 5.93 0.08 25.78
CA PHE A 321 7.36 -0.17 25.89
C PHE A 321 8.11 1.06 26.36
N ASN A 322 9.08 0.86 27.25
CA ASN A 322 10.00 1.91 27.62
C ASN A 322 11.15 1.93 26.61
N LEU A 323 11.22 2.97 25.79
CA LEU A 323 12.27 3.11 24.78
C LEU A 323 13.56 3.61 25.41
N PRO A 324 14.72 3.01 25.11
CA PRO A 324 16.03 3.47 25.63
C PRO A 324 16.33 4.94 25.28
N GLU A 325 16.01 5.37 24.05
CA GLU A 325 16.27 6.72 23.55
C GLU A 325 14.98 7.53 23.36
N ARG A 326 14.01 7.37 24.26
CA ARG A 326 12.70 8.03 24.18
C ARG A 326 12.80 9.55 24.05
N GLU A 327 13.70 10.17 24.81
CA GLU A 327 13.87 11.63 24.85
C GLU A 327 14.40 12.16 23.52
N LEU A 328 15.44 11.52 22.99
CA LEU A 328 16.01 11.88 21.69
C LEU A 328 14.98 11.76 20.56
N LEU A 329 14.20 10.67 20.55
CA LEU A 329 13.12 10.50 19.56
C LEU A 329 12.05 11.58 19.71
N ALA A 330 11.63 11.92 20.94
CA ALA A 330 10.64 12.95 21.18
C ALA A 330 11.14 14.35 20.77
N GLU A 331 12.41 14.67 21.02
CA GLU A 331 13.05 15.92 20.57
C GLU A 331 13.11 15.98 19.03
N SER A 332 13.62 14.94 18.38
CA SER A 332 13.72 14.87 16.92
C SER A 332 12.35 15.00 16.23
N LEU A 333 11.32 14.35 16.78
CA LEU A 333 9.96 14.45 16.25
C LEU A 333 9.34 15.83 16.51
N SER A 334 9.67 16.46 17.64
CA SER A 334 9.18 17.81 17.99
C SER A 334 9.79 18.87 17.08
N GLU A 335 11.08 18.76 16.78
CA GLU A 335 11.79 19.63 15.81
C GLU A 335 11.17 19.49 14.44
N LEU A 336 10.96 18.27 13.98
CA LEU A 336 10.33 17.99 12.67
C LEU A 336 8.89 18.51 12.56
N ALA A 337 8.12 18.44 13.67
CA ALA A 337 6.72 18.88 13.72
C ALA A 337 6.57 20.39 13.94
N GLY A 338 7.63 21.10 14.36
CA GLY A 338 7.57 22.50 14.81
C GLY A 338 6.71 22.70 16.07
N ARG A 339 6.43 21.63 16.83
CA ARG A 339 5.65 21.64 18.08
C ARG A 339 6.05 20.45 18.96
N LYS A 340 5.80 20.57 20.25
CA LYS A 340 6.15 19.50 21.21
C LYS A 340 5.36 18.23 20.94
N ILE A 341 6.06 17.09 20.84
CA ILE A 341 5.51 15.74 20.73
C ILE A 341 5.90 14.95 21.97
N HIS A 342 4.92 14.28 22.56
CA HIS A 342 5.13 13.45 23.76
C HIS A 342 5.13 11.97 23.38
N ILE A 343 6.13 11.23 23.89
CA ILE A 343 6.14 9.77 23.84
C ILE A 343 5.92 9.26 25.26
N GLN A 344 4.79 8.59 25.48
CA GLN A 344 4.40 8.10 26.81
C GLN A 344 4.36 6.58 26.84
N SER A 345 5.03 5.98 27.82
CA SER A 345 4.89 4.58 28.21
C SER A 345 4.09 4.50 29.51
N LYS A 346 3.17 3.54 29.63
CA LYS A 346 2.31 3.33 30.83
C LYS A 346 1.26 4.44 31.06
N PRO A 347 0.39 4.72 30.09
CA PRO A 347 -0.69 5.67 30.25
C PRO A 347 -1.73 5.19 31.28
N ARG A 348 -2.56 6.13 31.78
CA ARG A 348 -3.68 5.87 32.70
C ARG A 348 -5.02 6.22 32.05
N GLY A 349 -6.13 5.78 32.66
CA GLY A 349 -7.49 6.10 32.20
C GLY A 349 -7.80 5.58 30.80
N ASP A 350 -8.43 6.41 29.98
CA ASP A 350 -8.85 6.03 28.62
C ASP A 350 -7.68 5.71 27.69
N ARG A 351 -6.55 6.39 27.88
CA ARG A 351 -5.31 6.10 27.15
C ARG A 351 -4.81 4.67 27.40
N ALA A 352 -4.95 4.16 28.64
CA ALA A 352 -4.63 2.76 28.94
C ALA A 352 -5.58 1.77 28.27
N ARG A 353 -6.87 2.13 28.11
CA ARG A 353 -7.84 1.31 27.36
C ARG A 353 -7.48 1.20 25.89
N TYR A 354 -7.09 2.30 25.24
CA TYR A 354 -6.60 2.28 23.86
C TYR A 354 -5.35 1.42 23.71
N LEU A 355 -4.41 1.53 24.66
CA LEU A 355 -3.21 0.71 24.62
C LEU A 355 -3.52 -0.79 24.78
N LYS A 356 -4.45 -1.15 25.66
CA LYS A 356 -4.94 -2.53 25.80
C LYS A 356 -5.58 -3.03 24.49
N LEU A 357 -6.40 -2.20 23.83
CA LEU A 357 -7.01 -2.52 22.54
C LEU A 357 -5.95 -2.75 21.47
N ALA A 358 -4.97 -1.86 21.36
CA ALA A 358 -3.87 -1.99 20.39
C ALA A 358 -3.05 -3.27 20.62
N ARG A 359 -2.77 -3.64 21.90
CA ARG A 359 -2.08 -4.90 22.25
C ARG A 359 -2.88 -6.13 21.85
N THR A 360 -4.17 -6.16 22.18
CA THR A 360 -5.04 -7.29 21.83
C THR A 360 -5.07 -7.48 20.30
N ASN A 361 -5.18 -6.38 19.55
CA ASN A 361 -5.15 -6.42 18.10
C ASN A 361 -3.78 -6.85 17.55
N ALA A 362 -2.68 -6.41 18.16
CA ALA A 362 -1.34 -6.87 17.80
C ALA A 362 -1.19 -8.38 17.99
N ALA A 363 -1.64 -8.92 19.14
CA ALA A 363 -1.60 -10.34 19.43
C ALA A 363 -2.45 -11.15 18.43
N THR A 364 -3.69 -10.74 18.18
CA THR A 364 -4.58 -11.38 17.21
C THR A 364 -3.98 -11.37 15.80
N ALA A 365 -3.45 -10.24 15.36
CA ALA A 365 -2.82 -10.13 14.04
C ALA A 365 -1.56 -11.00 13.93
N LEU A 366 -0.78 -11.10 14.99
CA LEU A 366 0.41 -11.96 15.04
C LEU A 366 0.04 -13.44 14.94
N VAL A 367 -0.91 -13.90 15.75
CA VAL A 367 -1.41 -15.30 15.68
C VAL A 367 -1.94 -15.61 14.29
N THR A 368 -2.75 -14.74 13.70
CA THR A 368 -3.25 -14.91 12.33
C THR A 368 -2.11 -15.04 11.32
N LYS A 369 -1.07 -14.19 11.44
CA LYS A 369 0.08 -14.21 10.54
C LYS A 369 0.92 -15.49 10.70
N LEU A 370 1.18 -15.92 11.93
CA LEU A 370 1.92 -17.15 12.23
C LEU A 370 1.16 -18.39 11.74
N THR A 371 -0.16 -18.45 11.96
CA THR A 371 -1.00 -19.53 11.45
C THR A 371 -0.97 -19.60 9.92
N GLN A 372 -1.07 -18.46 9.24
CA GLN A 372 -0.96 -18.40 7.78
C GLN A 372 0.41 -18.90 7.28
N GLN A 373 1.50 -18.51 7.94
CA GLN A 373 2.84 -18.97 7.58
C GLN A 373 3.02 -20.46 7.83
N SER A 374 2.56 -20.98 8.99
CA SER A 374 2.60 -22.41 9.29
C SER A 374 1.84 -23.23 8.25
N THR A 375 0.65 -22.76 7.85
CA THR A 375 -0.16 -23.41 6.81
C THR A 375 0.55 -23.42 5.46
N ILE A 376 1.18 -22.32 5.04
CA ILE A 376 1.93 -22.25 3.79
C ILE A 376 3.17 -23.15 3.85
N HIS A 377 3.89 -23.13 4.95
CA HIS A 377 5.06 -23.97 5.13
C HIS A 377 4.70 -25.47 5.04
N GLN A 378 3.63 -25.90 5.73
CA GLN A 378 3.10 -27.28 5.65
C GLN A 378 2.74 -27.66 4.21
N ARG A 379 2.09 -26.77 3.46
CA ARG A 379 1.71 -27.01 2.06
C ARG A 379 2.93 -27.13 1.14
N LEU A 380 3.94 -26.25 1.33
CA LEU A 380 5.16 -26.31 0.55
C LEU A 380 5.99 -27.55 0.88
N THR A 381 6.05 -27.97 2.14
CA THR A 381 6.71 -29.21 2.55
C THR A 381 6.03 -30.43 1.93
N ALA A 382 4.69 -30.52 2.01
CA ALA A 382 3.94 -31.59 1.38
C ALA A 382 4.14 -31.63 -0.15
N LEU A 383 4.26 -30.47 -0.80
CA LEU A 383 4.56 -30.40 -2.23
C LEU A 383 6.01 -30.84 -2.52
N ALA A 384 6.96 -30.45 -1.69
CA ALA A 384 8.37 -30.87 -1.83
C ALA A 384 8.49 -32.40 -1.71
N GLU A 385 7.77 -33.04 -0.77
CA GLU A 385 7.72 -34.49 -0.63
C GLU A 385 7.14 -35.17 -1.88
N VAL A 386 6.03 -34.67 -2.43
CA VAL A 386 5.42 -35.19 -3.67
C VAL A 386 6.35 -35.05 -4.87
N LEU A 387 7.13 -33.97 -4.93
CA LEU A 387 8.06 -33.70 -6.04
C LEU A 387 9.47 -34.26 -5.80
N HIS A 388 9.69 -34.96 -4.69
CA HIS A 388 10.99 -35.49 -4.26
C HIS A 388 12.10 -34.42 -4.18
N LEU A 389 11.73 -33.20 -3.79
CA LEU A 389 12.65 -32.09 -3.58
C LEU A 389 13.02 -31.97 -2.10
N PRO A 390 14.25 -31.59 -1.74
CA PRO A 390 14.64 -31.41 -0.34
C PRO A 390 13.86 -30.28 0.34
N GLN A 391 13.52 -29.24 -0.39
CA GLN A 391 12.70 -28.11 0.05
C GLN A 391 12.27 -27.27 -1.15
N ILE A 392 11.22 -26.49 -0.99
CA ILE A 392 10.78 -25.46 -1.95
C ILE A 392 10.87 -24.10 -1.27
N LYS A 393 11.83 -23.27 -1.69
CA LYS A 393 12.02 -21.89 -1.21
C LYS A 393 11.30 -20.89 -2.10
N ARG A 394 11.20 -21.19 -3.41
CA ARG A 394 10.62 -20.30 -4.41
C ARG A 394 9.90 -21.09 -5.50
N MET A 395 8.67 -20.65 -5.79
CA MET A 395 7.88 -21.12 -6.93
C MET A 395 7.47 -19.95 -7.80
N GLU A 396 7.46 -20.16 -9.12
CA GLU A 396 6.89 -19.22 -10.07
C GLU A 396 5.79 -19.91 -10.88
N CYS A 397 4.66 -19.24 -11.10
CA CYS A 397 3.56 -19.75 -11.90
C CYS A 397 3.28 -18.83 -13.09
N PHE A 398 3.16 -19.44 -14.26
CA PHE A 398 2.83 -18.76 -15.51
C PHE A 398 1.45 -19.14 -15.99
N ASP A 399 0.64 -18.14 -16.32
CA ASP A 399 -0.68 -18.27 -16.95
C ASP A 399 -0.76 -17.38 -18.19
N ILE A 400 -1.29 -17.93 -19.28
CA ILE A 400 -1.55 -17.20 -20.52
C ILE A 400 -3.03 -16.90 -20.60
N SER A 401 -3.36 -15.62 -20.65
CA SER A 401 -4.75 -15.16 -20.74
C SER A 401 -4.99 -14.38 -22.03
N HIS A 402 -6.02 -14.78 -22.76
CA HIS A 402 -6.48 -14.10 -23.97
C HIS A 402 -7.69 -13.23 -23.67
N THR A 403 -7.72 -12.06 -24.25
CA THR A 403 -8.96 -11.26 -24.36
C THR A 403 -9.63 -11.55 -25.69
N MET A 404 -10.94 -11.73 -25.69
CA MET A 404 -11.70 -11.83 -26.95
C MET A 404 -11.36 -10.61 -27.81
N GLY A 405 -10.53 -10.84 -28.83
CA GLY A 405 -10.29 -9.91 -29.91
C GLY A 405 -8.86 -9.47 -30.16
N GLU A 406 -7.95 -9.18 -29.21
CA GLU A 406 -6.71 -8.49 -29.66
C GLU A 406 -5.44 -8.54 -28.79
N GLN A 407 -5.47 -8.92 -27.53
CA GLN A 407 -4.23 -8.84 -26.73
C GLN A 407 -4.02 -10.03 -25.79
N THR A 408 -2.93 -10.75 -26.03
CA THR A 408 -2.45 -11.80 -25.14
C THR A 408 -1.60 -11.20 -24.02
N VAL A 409 -1.87 -11.61 -22.80
CA VAL A 409 -1.09 -11.23 -21.62
C VAL A 409 -0.66 -12.48 -20.87
N ALA A 410 0.63 -12.59 -20.57
CA ALA A 410 1.14 -13.60 -19.67
C ALA A 410 1.31 -13.01 -18.28
N SER A 411 0.91 -13.74 -17.25
CA SER A 411 1.21 -13.43 -15.86
C SER A 411 2.32 -14.33 -15.34
N CYS A 412 3.16 -13.77 -14.45
CA CYS A 412 4.12 -14.51 -13.65
C CYS A 412 3.88 -14.12 -12.19
N VAL A 413 3.45 -15.06 -11.37
CA VAL A 413 3.31 -14.88 -9.94
C VAL A 413 4.38 -15.68 -9.20
N VAL A 414 4.80 -15.16 -8.07
CA VAL A 414 5.92 -15.69 -7.29
C VAL A 414 5.44 -16.01 -5.87
N PHE A 415 5.74 -17.22 -5.42
CA PHE A 415 5.59 -17.63 -4.03
C PHE A 415 6.97 -17.92 -3.44
N ASP A 416 7.21 -17.39 -2.25
CA ASP A 416 8.37 -17.73 -1.42
C ASP A 416 7.96 -18.62 -0.22
N SER A 417 8.89 -18.91 0.68
CA SER A 417 8.63 -19.69 1.90
C SER A 417 7.53 -19.10 2.80
N ASN A 418 7.16 -17.82 2.61
CA ASN A 418 6.12 -17.11 3.36
C ASN A 418 4.79 -17.02 2.58
N GLY A 419 4.73 -17.54 1.37
CA GLY A 419 3.58 -17.50 0.47
C GLY A 419 3.69 -16.46 -0.64
N PRO A 420 2.59 -15.79 -1.03
CA PRO A 420 2.56 -14.88 -2.18
C PRO A 420 3.51 -13.68 -2.07
N ALA A 421 4.57 -13.63 -2.87
CA ALA A 421 5.52 -12.51 -2.96
C ALA A 421 5.02 -11.45 -3.97
N ARG A 422 3.92 -10.78 -3.66
CA ARG A 422 3.19 -9.88 -4.59
C ARG A 422 4.01 -8.74 -5.19
N ALA A 423 5.07 -8.29 -4.53
CA ALA A 423 5.98 -7.28 -5.05
C ALA A 423 6.76 -7.77 -6.29
N GLU A 424 6.92 -9.09 -6.41
CA GLU A 424 7.65 -9.73 -7.49
C GLU A 424 6.76 -10.21 -8.64
N TYR A 425 5.44 -10.06 -8.53
CA TYR A 425 4.51 -10.40 -9.61
C TYR A 425 4.79 -9.55 -10.84
N ARG A 426 4.74 -10.16 -12.02
CA ARG A 426 4.99 -9.49 -13.31
C ARG A 426 3.89 -9.82 -14.29
N ARG A 427 3.67 -8.90 -15.23
CA ARG A 427 2.82 -9.07 -16.40
C ARG A 427 3.62 -8.78 -17.65
N TYR A 428 3.43 -9.61 -18.64
CA TYR A 428 4.09 -9.49 -19.92
C TYR A 428 3.04 -9.30 -21.01
N ASN A 429 3.15 -8.20 -21.74
CA ASN A 429 2.37 -8.04 -22.97
C ASN A 429 3.02 -8.89 -24.04
N ILE A 430 2.26 -9.79 -24.62
CA ILE A 430 2.69 -10.66 -25.69
C ILE A 430 2.29 -10.02 -27.02
N THR A 431 3.22 -9.90 -27.95
CA THR A 431 3.02 -9.25 -29.25
C THR A 431 3.69 -10.06 -30.35
N GLY A 432 3.20 -9.95 -31.59
CA GLY A 432 3.83 -10.60 -32.72
C GLY A 432 3.59 -12.11 -32.82
N ILE A 433 2.54 -12.60 -32.17
CA ILE A 433 2.10 -14.00 -32.26
C ILE A 433 0.72 -14.09 -32.91
N THR A 434 0.37 -15.26 -33.44
CA THR A 434 -1.00 -15.55 -33.92
C THR A 434 -1.96 -15.48 -32.72
N PRO A 435 -3.13 -14.82 -32.83
CA PRO A 435 -4.13 -14.81 -31.77
C PRO A 435 -4.54 -16.23 -31.36
N GLY A 436 -4.46 -16.54 -30.07
CA GLY A 436 -4.78 -17.87 -29.54
C GLY A 436 -3.62 -18.87 -29.53
N ASP A 437 -2.43 -18.45 -29.92
CA ASP A 437 -1.22 -19.31 -29.87
C ASP A 437 -0.59 -19.23 -28.46
N ASP A 438 -1.07 -20.11 -27.58
CA ASP A 438 -0.56 -20.23 -26.20
C ASP A 438 0.89 -20.71 -26.16
N TYR A 439 1.33 -21.48 -27.15
CA TYR A 439 2.70 -22.01 -27.20
C TYR A 439 3.70 -20.90 -27.51
N ALA A 440 3.44 -20.09 -28.51
CA ALA A 440 4.28 -18.94 -28.84
C ALA A 440 4.27 -17.90 -27.69
N ALA A 441 3.12 -17.71 -27.02
CA ALA A 441 3.01 -16.84 -25.85
C ALA A 441 3.87 -17.34 -24.69
N MET A 442 3.82 -18.62 -24.38
CA MET A 442 4.62 -19.24 -23.31
C MET A 442 6.12 -19.13 -23.62
N ASN A 443 6.52 -19.42 -24.85
CA ASN A 443 7.89 -19.26 -25.32
C ASN A 443 8.38 -17.81 -25.11
N GLN A 444 7.60 -16.82 -25.53
CA GLN A 444 7.99 -15.42 -25.42
C GLN A 444 8.12 -14.96 -23.95
N VAL A 445 7.21 -15.36 -23.06
CA VAL A 445 7.28 -14.94 -21.65
C VAL A 445 8.46 -15.58 -20.93
N LEU A 446 8.72 -16.86 -21.14
CA LEU A 446 9.84 -17.57 -20.50
C LEU A 446 11.17 -16.99 -20.95
N ARG A 447 11.38 -16.73 -22.26
CA ARG A 447 12.57 -16.03 -22.77
C ARG A 447 12.76 -14.64 -22.17
N ARG A 448 11.69 -13.88 -22.00
CA ARG A 448 11.76 -12.55 -21.37
C ARG A 448 12.03 -12.60 -19.87
N ARG A 449 11.63 -13.66 -19.19
CA ARG A 449 11.85 -13.86 -17.75
C ARG A 449 13.23 -14.41 -17.48
N TYR A 450 13.67 -15.40 -18.24
CA TYR A 450 14.89 -16.18 -17.96
C TYR A 450 16.04 -15.96 -18.96
N GLY A 451 15.83 -15.20 -20.02
CA GLY A 451 16.85 -14.88 -21.02
C GLY A 451 17.99 -13.97 -20.52
N LYS A 452 17.92 -13.52 -19.26
CA LYS A 452 18.99 -12.81 -18.55
C LYS A 452 19.32 -13.60 -17.30
N ALA A 453 20.60 -13.63 -16.93
CA ALA A 453 21.04 -14.25 -15.68
C ALA A 453 20.25 -13.68 -14.49
N LEU A 454 19.67 -14.57 -13.68
CA LEU A 454 19.01 -14.22 -12.43
C LEU A 454 20.02 -14.30 -11.29
N GLU A 455 19.80 -13.46 -10.28
CA GLU A 455 20.49 -13.61 -9.01
C GLU A 455 20.18 -15.00 -8.42
N PRO A 456 21.13 -15.73 -7.82
CA PRO A 456 20.92 -17.09 -7.32
C PRO A 456 19.69 -17.24 -6.40
N GLU A 457 19.40 -16.22 -5.61
CA GLU A 457 18.24 -16.19 -4.69
C GLU A 457 16.88 -16.05 -5.40
N LYS A 458 16.90 -15.64 -6.67
CA LYS A 458 15.68 -15.45 -7.49
C LYS A 458 15.40 -16.61 -8.43
N VAL A 459 16.26 -17.62 -8.44
CA VAL A 459 16.03 -18.84 -9.19
C VAL A 459 14.95 -19.65 -8.50
N PRO A 460 13.84 -20.02 -9.20
CA PRO A 460 12.80 -20.84 -8.58
C PRO A 460 13.23 -22.31 -8.49
N ASP A 461 12.77 -22.99 -7.42
CA ASP A 461 12.90 -24.45 -7.29
C ASP A 461 11.86 -25.16 -8.19
N VAL A 462 10.67 -24.53 -8.35
CA VAL A 462 9.57 -25.09 -9.15
C VAL A 462 8.99 -24.00 -10.05
N ILE A 463 8.83 -24.32 -11.32
CA ILE A 463 8.08 -23.49 -12.29
C ILE A 463 6.80 -24.23 -12.64
N LEU A 464 5.68 -23.62 -12.31
CA LEU A 464 4.35 -24.12 -12.59
C LEU A 464 3.81 -23.47 -13.87
N ILE A 465 3.37 -24.29 -14.80
CA ILE A 465 2.72 -23.88 -16.05
C ILE A 465 1.22 -24.20 -15.95
N ASP A 466 0.37 -23.17 -15.95
CA ASP A 466 -1.10 -23.40 -16.03
C ASP A 466 -1.48 -23.83 -17.43
N GLY A 467 -1.29 -25.12 -17.68
CA GLY A 467 -1.51 -25.71 -18.99
C GLY A 467 -1.17 -27.20 -19.06
N GLY A 468 -1.57 -27.83 -20.16
CA GLY A 468 -1.35 -29.25 -20.40
C GLY A 468 0.05 -29.60 -20.93
N LYS A 469 0.21 -30.87 -21.33
CA LYS A 469 1.48 -31.44 -21.84
C LYS A 469 2.14 -30.60 -22.93
N GLY A 470 1.37 -29.97 -23.82
CA GLY A 470 1.93 -29.18 -24.93
C GLY A 470 2.61 -27.88 -24.45
N GLN A 471 2.03 -27.16 -23.51
CA GLN A 471 2.64 -25.95 -22.96
C GLN A 471 3.86 -26.28 -22.10
N LEU A 472 3.84 -27.41 -21.38
CA LEU A 472 4.99 -27.92 -20.65
C LEU A 472 6.15 -28.29 -21.59
N ALA A 473 5.87 -28.94 -22.72
CA ALA A 473 6.87 -29.28 -23.73
C ALA A 473 7.55 -28.02 -24.32
N GLN A 474 6.77 -26.97 -24.59
CA GLN A 474 7.30 -25.68 -25.03
C GLN A 474 8.20 -25.03 -23.97
N ALA A 475 7.81 -25.08 -22.71
CA ALA A 475 8.65 -24.59 -21.62
C ALA A 475 9.99 -25.31 -21.59
N LYS A 476 9.99 -26.62 -21.74
CA LYS A 476 11.21 -27.46 -21.80
C LYS A 476 12.12 -27.07 -22.96
N GLU A 477 11.57 -26.88 -24.16
CA GLU A 477 12.34 -26.44 -25.33
C GLU A 477 13.02 -25.09 -25.08
N VAL A 478 12.29 -24.13 -24.52
CA VAL A 478 12.83 -22.80 -24.19
C VAL A 478 14.01 -22.91 -23.22
N PHE A 479 13.89 -23.73 -22.17
CA PHE A 479 14.98 -23.90 -21.19
C PHE A 479 16.18 -24.61 -21.79
N ALA A 480 15.98 -25.58 -22.68
CA ALA A 480 17.05 -26.23 -23.42
C ALA A 480 17.81 -25.26 -24.33
N GLU A 481 17.11 -24.34 -25.00
CA GLU A 481 17.72 -23.36 -25.90
C GLU A 481 18.40 -22.19 -25.16
N LEU A 482 17.92 -21.83 -23.97
CA LEU A 482 18.51 -20.72 -23.21
C LEU A 482 19.88 -21.05 -22.61
N GLU A 483 20.34 -22.32 -22.72
CA GLU A 483 21.61 -22.80 -22.13
C GLU A 483 21.87 -22.23 -20.73
N VAL A 484 20.79 -22.03 -19.98
CA VAL A 484 20.91 -21.49 -18.64
C VAL A 484 21.67 -22.52 -17.83
N SER A 485 22.96 -22.28 -17.61
CA SER A 485 23.81 -23.09 -16.73
C SER A 485 23.37 -22.85 -15.29
N TRP A 486 22.29 -23.50 -14.93
CA TRP A 486 21.78 -23.55 -13.59
C TRP A 486 22.58 -24.66 -12.92
N ASP A 487 23.53 -24.30 -12.08
CA ASP A 487 24.35 -25.24 -11.34
C ASP A 487 23.44 -26.30 -10.68
N LYS A 488 23.54 -27.54 -11.20
CA LYS A 488 23.07 -28.83 -10.67
C LYS A 488 21.60 -28.96 -10.25
N ASN A 489 20.81 -27.90 -10.12
CA ASN A 489 19.39 -27.91 -9.78
C ASN A 489 18.60 -27.07 -10.79
N HIS A 490 18.29 -27.63 -11.96
CA HIS A 490 17.31 -27.02 -12.87
C HIS A 490 15.99 -26.88 -12.10
N PRO A 491 15.24 -25.75 -12.27
CA PRO A 491 13.91 -25.67 -11.71
C PRO A 491 13.06 -26.82 -12.27
N LEU A 492 12.34 -27.46 -11.37
CA LEU A 492 11.44 -28.52 -11.75
C LEU A 492 10.24 -27.90 -12.50
N LEU A 493 9.96 -28.41 -13.71
CA LEU A 493 8.82 -27.96 -14.50
C LEU A 493 7.60 -28.80 -14.16
N LEU A 494 6.52 -28.13 -13.72
CA LEU A 494 5.25 -28.75 -13.33
C LEU A 494 4.12 -28.16 -14.19
N GLY A 495 3.53 -28.97 -15.06
CA GLY A 495 2.33 -28.62 -15.80
C GLY A 495 1.07 -28.94 -14.99
N VAL A 496 0.08 -28.06 -15.03
CA VAL A 496 -1.20 -28.27 -14.35
C VAL A 496 -2.33 -28.12 -15.36
N ALA A 497 -2.95 -29.24 -15.72
CA ALA A 497 -4.13 -29.23 -16.60
C ALA A 497 -5.42 -29.34 -15.78
N LYS A 498 -6.45 -28.62 -16.22
CA LYS A 498 -7.81 -28.78 -15.68
C LYS A 498 -8.32 -30.16 -16.01
N GLY A 499 -8.86 -30.87 -15.01
CA GLY A 499 -9.48 -32.16 -15.23
C GLY A 499 -10.65 -32.11 -16.22
N SER A 500 -11.07 -33.25 -16.76
CA SER A 500 -12.11 -33.39 -17.79
C SER A 500 -13.39 -32.61 -17.49
N ASP A 501 -13.76 -32.51 -16.23
CA ASP A 501 -15.00 -31.84 -15.78
C ASP A 501 -14.80 -30.36 -15.38
N ARG A 502 -13.61 -29.80 -15.52
CA ARG A 502 -13.24 -28.43 -15.09
C ARG A 502 -13.58 -28.10 -13.63
N LYS A 503 -13.71 -29.13 -12.77
CA LYS A 503 -13.95 -28.96 -11.33
C LYS A 503 -12.63 -28.82 -10.59
N ALA A 504 -12.58 -27.89 -9.62
CA ALA A 504 -11.45 -27.75 -8.71
C ALA A 504 -11.26 -29.06 -7.89
N GLY A 505 -10.03 -29.49 -7.70
CA GLY A 505 -9.69 -30.74 -7.00
C GLY A 505 -9.47 -31.95 -7.90
N LEU A 506 -9.69 -31.81 -9.22
CA LEU A 506 -9.48 -32.86 -10.21
C LEU A 506 -8.37 -32.49 -11.23
N GLU A 507 -7.42 -31.68 -10.81
CA GLU A 507 -6.28 -31.29 -11.64
C GLU A 507 -5.38 -32.48 -11.93
N THR A 508 -4.92 -32.55 -13.19
CA THR A 508 -3.89 -33.51 -13.61
C THR A 508 -2.54 -32.77 -13.66
N LEU A 509 -1.58 -33.27 -12.93
CA LEU A 509 -0.23 -32.74 -12.83
C LEU A 509 0.69 -33.51 -13.79
N PHE A 510 1.56 -32.78 -14.48
CA PHE A 510 2.55 -33.35 -15.40
C PHE A 510 3.93 -32.90 -14.96
N LEU A 511 4.81 -33.86 -14.68
CA LEU A 511 6.17 -33.62 -14.25
C LEU A 511 7.16 -33.95 -15.37
N GLU A 512 8.09 -33.06 -15.65
CA GLU A 512 9.21 -33.35 -16.53
C GLU A 512 10.40 -33.93 -15.72
N PRO A 513 11.06 -35.02 -16.20
CA PRO A 513 10.95 -35.65 -17.54
C PRO A 513 9.96 -36.82 -17.64
N VAL A 514 9.18 -37.12 -16.65
CA VAL A 514 8.39 -38.38 -16.53
C VAL A 514 7.20 -38.44 -17.49
N GLY A 515 6.65 -37.32 -17.92
CA GLY A 515 5.62 -37.24 -18.98
C GLY A 515 4.26 -37.86 -18.68
N GLU A 516 4.09 -38.69 -17.66
CA GLU A 516 2.81 -39.26 -17.22
C GLU A 516 2.11 -38.28 -16.26
N GLY A 517 0.79 -38.10 -16.48
CA GLY A 517 -0.02 -37.28 -15.59
C GLY A 517 -0.38 -38.06 -14.33
N PHE A 518 -0.32 -37.38 -13.19
CA PHE A 518 -0.81 -37.90 -11.91
C PHE A 518 -1.77 -36.89 -11.26
N SER A 519 -2.57 -37.36 -10.34
CA SER A 519 -3.51 -36.52 -9.59
C SER A 519 -3.25 -36.67 -8.11
N LEU A 520 -3.48 -35.59 -7.37
CA LEU A 520 -3.38 -35.58 -5.91
C LEU A 520 -4.80 -35.67 -5.30
N PRO A 521 -4.95 -36.24 -4.11
CA PRO A 521 -6.22 -36.20 -3.39
C PRO A 521 -6.72 -34.75 -3.22
N PRO A 522 -8.04 -34.51 -3.29
CA PRO A 522 -8.61 -33.15 -3.18
C PRO A 522 -8.29 -32.43 -1.86
N ASP A 523 -8.04 -33.17 -0.80
CA ASP A 523 -7.66 -32.69 0.55
C ASP A 523 -6.15 -32.55 0.74
N SER A 524 -5.34 -32.85 -0.28
CA SER A 524 -3.89 -32.78 -0.19
C SER A 524 -3.40 -31.33 0.02
N PRO A 525 -2.57 -31.08 1.06
CA PRO A 525 -1.94 -29.78 1.25
C PRO A 525 -1.08 -29.35 0.06
N ALA A 526 -0.43 -30.30 -0.64
CA ALA A 526 0.34 -30.06 -1.86
C ALA A 526 -0.56 -29.53 -2.99
N LEU A 527 -1.75 -30.11 -3.19
CA LEU A 527 -2.70 -29.63 -4.18
C LEU A 527 -3.19 -28.21 -3.85
N HIS A 528 -3.44 -27.95 -2.56
CA HIS A 528 -3.91 -26.62 -2.14
C HIS A 528 -2.92 -25.50 -2.41
N VAL A 529 -1.59 -25.71 -2.34
CA VAL A 529 -0.63 -24.67 -2.70
C VAL A 529 -0.54 -24.47 -4.22
N ILE A 530 -0.67 -25.56 -4.99
CA ILE A 530 -0.74 -25.48 -6.47
C ILE A 530 -1.97 -24.68 -6.90
N GLN A 531 -3.13 -24.97 -6.33
CA GLN A 531 -4.36 -24.21 -6.61
C GLN A 531 -4.20 -22.74 -6.23
N HIS A 532 -3.67 -22.46 -5.05
CA HIS A 532 -3.48 -21.09 -4.57
C HIS A 532 -2.59 -20.25 -5.50
N ILE A 533 -1.42 -20.76 -5.92
CA ILE A 533 -0.52 -20.01 -6.82
C ILE A 533 -1.14 -19.86 -8.23
N ARG A 534 -1.87 -20.86 -8.71
CA ARG A 534 -2.57 -20.82 -9.99
C ARG A 534 -3.70 -19.78 -9.97
N ASP A 535 -4.53 -19.77 -8.93
CA ASP A 535 -5.63 -18.83 -8.78
C ASP A 535 -5.11 -17.38 -8.67
N ASP A 536 -3.99 -17.16 -7.96
CA ASP A 536 -3.33 -15.85 -7.91
C ASP A 536 -2.79 -15.44 -9.29
N SER A 537 -2.25 -16.38 -10.09
CA SER A 537 -1.79 -16.11 -11.45
C SER A 537 -2.95 -15.67 -12.37
N HIS A 538 -4.03 -16.43 -12.34
CA HIS A 538 -5.25 -16.13 -13.10
C HIS A 538 -5.86 -14.78 -12.67
N ASN A 539 -6.02 -14.52 -11.39
CA ASN A 539 -6.52 -13.24 -10.87
C ASN A 539 -5.60 -12.06 -11.23
N HIS A 540 -4.28 -12.28 -11.22
CA HIS A 540 -3.31 -11.27 -11.62
C HIS A 540 -3.45 -10.92 -13.11
N ALA A 541 -3.63 -11.90 -13.98
CA ALA A 541 -3.89 -11.71 -15.41
C ALA A 541 -5.19 -10.93 -15.65
N ILE A 542 -6.32 -11.39 -15.08
CA ILE A 542 -7.65 -10.75 -15.24
C ILE A 542 -7.66 -9.30 -14.79
N THR A 543 -7.05 -8.98 -13.67
CA THR A 543 -6.97 -7.60 -13.16
C THR A 543 -6.23 -6.69 -14.14
N GLY A 544 -5.20 -7.20 -14.82
CA GLY A 544 -4.50 -6.52 -15.91
C GLY A 544 -5.41 -6.20 -17.10
N HIS A 545 -6.21 -7.16 -17.50
CA HIS A 545 -7.17 -7.01 -18.60
C HIS A 545 -8.26 -5.97 -18.29
N ARG A 546 -8.85 -6.00 -17.08
CA ARG A 546 -9.86 -5.01 -16.67
C ARG A 546 -9.31 -3.59 -16.71
N ASN A 547 -8.09 -3.37 -16.24
CA ASN A 547 -7.44 -2.06 -16.26
C ASN A 547 -7.10 -1.60 -17.68
N LYS A 548 -6.69 -2.52 -18.57
CA LYS A 548 -6.44 -2.21 -19.98
C LYS A 548 -7.73 -1.93 -20.75
N ARG A 549 -8.77 -2.76 -20.58
CA ARG A 549 -10.09 -2.53 -21.18
C ARG A 549 -10.66 -1.18 -20.80
N ALA A 550 -10.55 -0.78 -19.52
CA ALA A 550 -10.96 0.54 -19.09
C ALA A 550 -10.18 1.65 -19.82
N LYS A 551 -8.86 1.46 -20.01
CA LYS A 551 -8.02 2.39 -20.79
C LYS A 551 -8.38 2.40 -22.27
N VAL A 552 -8.50 1.23 -22.91
CA VAL A 552 -8.80 1.12 -24.35
C VAL A 552 -10.21 1.60 -24.65
N LYS A 553 -11.22 1.24 -23.85
CA LYS A 553 -12.59 1.71 -24.00
C LYS A 553 -12.69 3.22 -23.89
N ASN A 554 -11.90 3.82 -22.97
CA ASN A 554 -11.80 5.28 -22.85
C ASN A 554 -11.00 5.94 -23.97
N THR A 555 -10.17 5.17 -24.71
CA THR A 555 -9.30 5.68 -25.77
C THR A 555 -9.99 5.58 -27.14
N SER A 556 -10.62 4.45 -27.45
CA SER A 556 -11.16 4.18 -28.80
C SER A 556 -12.41 5.00 -29.17
N ALA A 557 -13.27 5.33 -28.19
CA ALA A 557 -14.50 6.08 -28.47
C ALA A 557 -14.27 7.53 -28.93
N LEU A 558 -13.11 8.11 -28.59
CA LEU A 558 -12.75 9.48 -28.99
C LEU A 558 -11.73 9.52 -30.16
N GLU A 559 -10.95 8.46 -30.33
CA GLU A 559 -9.92 8.40 -31.40
C GLU A 559 -10.52 8.16 -32.80
N SER A 560 -11.72 7.59 -32.87
CA SER A 560 -12.46 7.41 -34.11
C SER A 560 -13.08 8.71 -34.66
N ILE A 561 -13.08 9.78 -33.87
CA ILE A 561 -13.69 11.06 -34.28
C ILE A 561 -12.66 11.91 -35.01
N GLU A 562 -12.92 12.17 -36.28
CA GLU A 562 -12.09 13.02 -37.13
C GLU A 562 -11.89 14.41 -36.52
N GLY A 563 -10.62 14.82 -36.36
CA GLY A 563 -10.25 16.09 -35.72
C GLY A 563 -9.90 15.98 -34.24
N ILE A 564 -9.99 14.80 -33.60
CA ILE A 564 -9.57 14.57 -32.23
C ILE A 564 -8.24 13.80 -32.20
N GLY A 565 -7.13 14.54 -32.10
CA GLY A 565 -5.81 13.98 -31.82
C GLY A 565 -5.58 13.78 -30.31
N PRO A 566 -4.44 13.13 -29.94
CA PRO A 566 -4.13 12.81 -28.53
C PRO A 566 -4.19 14.01 -27.58
N LYS A 567 -3.76 15.19 -28.02
CA LYS A 567 -3.80 16.43 -27.22
C LYS A 567 -5.23 16.91 -26.95
N ARG A 568 -6.08 16.95 -27.97
CA ARG A 568 -7.48 17.37 -27.81
C ARG A 568 -8.28 16.35 -26.98
N ARG A 569 -8.03 15.07 -27.16
CA ARG A 569 -8.61 14.01 -26.34
C ARG A 569 -8.24 14.17 -24.86
N GLN A 570 -6.96 14.34 -24.54
CA GLN A 570 -6.51 14.56 -23.16
C GLN A 570 -7.16 15.80 -22.55
N GLN A 571 -7.30 16.85 -23.33
CA GLN A 571 -7.90 18.11 -22.92
C GLN A 571 -9.42 17.95 -22.69
N LEU A 572 -10.14 17.25 -23.57
CA LEU A 572 -11.56 16.90 -23.42
C LEU A 572 -11.80 16.09 -22.14
N LEU A 573 -11.06 15.01 -21.95
CA LEU A 573 -11.21 14.14 -20.78
C LEU A 573 -10.84 14.86 -19.49
N LYS A 574 -9.80 15.69 -19.50
CA LYS A 574 -9.37 16.49 -18.35
C LYS A 574 -10.40 17.56 -17.99
N TYR A 575 -10.92 18.26 -19.00
CA TYR A 575 -11.87 19.35 -18.83
C TYR A 575 -13.25 18.85 -18.39
N MET A 576 -13.71 17.75 -18.95
CA MET A 576 -15.03 17.14 -18.65
C MET A 576 -14.99 16.21 -17.43
N GLY A 577 -13.80 15.86 -16.91
CA GLY A 577 -13.64 14.96 -15.77
C GLY A 577 -13.78 13.48 -16.10
N GLY A 578 -13.61 13.09 -17.38
CA GLY A 578 -13.68 11.71 -17.84
C GLY A 578 -14.63 11.48 -19.01
N LEU A 579 -14.64 10.24 -19.53
CA LEU A 579 -15.47 9.90 -20.69
C LEU A 579 -16.97 9.91 -20.36
N GLN A 580 -17.36 9.39 -19.21
CA GLN A 580 -18.77 9.31 -18.83
C GLN A 580 -19.44 10.69 -18.68
N PRO A 581 -18.83 11.68 -18.02
CA PRO A 581 -19.31 13.05 -18.05
C PRO A 581 -19.36 13.65 -19.45
N LEU A 582 -18.38 13.34 -20.33
CA LEU A 582 -18.36 13.80 -21.71
C LEU A 582 -19.53 13.21 -22.53
N MET A 583 -19.83 11.92 -22.36
CA MET A 583 -20.98 11.27 -23.00
C MET A 583 -22.33 11.87 -22.58
N ASN A 584 -22.41 12.41 -21.37
CA ASN A 584 -23.62 13.03 -20.82
C ASN A 584 -23.68 14.55 -21.04
N ALA A 585 -22.64 15.15 -21.63
CA ALA A 585 -22.56 16.58 -21.84
C ALA A 585 -23.37 17.04 -23.07
N SER A 586 -23.81 18.30 -23.06
CA SER A 586 -24.44 18.92 -24.24
C SER A 586 -23.37 19.44 -25.22
N VAL A 587 -23.79 19.77 -26.44
CA VAL A 587 -22.89 20.37 -27.46
C VAL A 587 -22.25 21.65 -26.94
N GLU A 588 -23.04 22.49 -26.24
CA GLU A 588 -22.56 23.76 -25.67
C GLU A 588 -21.54 23.53 -24.55
N GLU A 589 -21.69 22.48 -23.75
CA GLU A 589 -20.73 22.12 -22.73
C GLU A 589 -19.41 21.62 -23.34
N ILE A 590 -19.48 20.82 -24.38
CA ILE A 590 -18.30 20.32 -25.12
C ILE A 590 -17.59 21.46 -25.84
N ALA A 591 -18.31 22.41 -26.41
CA ALA A 591 -17.74 23.58 -27.10
C ALA A 591 -16.98 24.54 -26.19
N LYS A 592 -17.20 24.49 -24.85
CA LYS A 592 -16.44 25.27 -23.86
C LYS A 592 -15.02 24.75 -23.63
N VAL A 593 -14.70 23.56 -24.14
CA VAL A 593 -13.35 23.00 -23.98
C VAL A 593 -12.37 23.78 -24.86
N PRO A 594 -11.29 24.34 -24.32
CA PRO A 594 -10.30 25.09 -25.10
C PRO A 594 -9.81 24.27 -26.31
N GLY A 595 -9.85 24.88 -27.49
CA GLY A 595 -9.42 24.23 -28.75
C GLY A 595 -10.45 23.31 -29.41
N ILE A 596 -11.70 23.27 -28.91
CA ILE A 596 -12.84 22.59 -29.53
C ILE A 596 -13.81 23.63 -30.10
N SER A 597 -13.99 23.62 -31.41
CA SER A 597 -15.00 24.45 -32.07
C SER A 597 -16.39 23.87 -31.92
N HIS A 598 -17.44 24.67 -32.08
CA HIS A 598 -18.83 24.23 -31.99
C HIS A 598 -19.13 23.08 -32.96
N ALA A 599 -18.64 23.16 -34.22
CA ALA A 599 -18.80 22.10 -35.20
C ALA A 599 -18.09 20.79 -34.79
N LEU A 600 -16.93 20.88 -34.10
CA LEU A 600 -16.26 19.69 -33.56
C LEU A 600 -16.98 19.15 -32.33
N ALA A 601 -17.57 20.01 -31.49
CA ALA A 601 -18.39 19.61 -30.36
C ALA A 601 -19.66 18.85 -30.79
N GLU A 602 -20.30 19.26 -31.86
CA GLU A 602 -21.42 18.52 -32.48
C GLU A 602 -20.98 17.14 -32.97
N LYS A 603 -19.87 17.03 -33.71
CA LYS A 603 -19.33 15.75 -34.13
C LYS A 603 -19.06 14.81 -32.95
N ILE A 604 -18.46 15.32 -31.87
CA ILE A 604 -18.19 14.57 -30.63
C ILE A 604 -19.51 14.09 -30.03
N PHE A 605 -20.49 14.97 -29.88
CA PHE A 605 -21.78 14.68 -29.29
C PHE A 605 -22.52 13.56 -30.02
N TYR A 606 -22.62 13.65 -31.36
CA TYR A 606 -23.29 12.64 -32.16
C TYR A 606 -22.51 11.30 -32.19
N SER A 607 -21.18 11.35 -32.28
CA SER A 607 -20.36 10.12 -32.28
C SER A 607 -20.35 9.37 -30.96
N LEU A 608 -20.62 10.03 -29.83
CA LEU A 608 -20.67 9.38 -28.51
C LEU A 608 -22.07 8.90 -28.11
N LYS A 609 -23.13 9.31 -28.85
CA LYS A 609 -24.52 8.88 -28.59
C LYS A 609 -25.01 7.75 -29.52
N HIS A 610 -24.26 7.47 -30.58
CA HIS A 610 -24.44 6.33 -31.45
C HIS A 610 -23.33 5.29 -31.23
#